data_61a5993a5fe4ae757734e4b8df952850
#
_entry.id   61a5993a5fe4ae757734e4b8df952850
#
_cell.length_a   1.000
_cell.length_b   1.000
_cell.length_c   1.000
_cell.angle_alpha   90.00
_cell.angle_beta   90.00
_cell.angle_gamma   90.00
#
_symmetry.space_group_name_H-M   'P 1'
#
loop_
_entity.id
_entity.type
_entity.pdbx_description
1 polymer ?
#
loop_
_entity_poly.entity_id
_entity_poly.type
_entity_poly.pdbx_seq_one_letter_code
_entity_poly.pdbx_strand_id
1 'polypeptide(L)'
;MLPRIKDLVEVLYNEIPAGVGSKGKIRLGPDDERRLLTKGALWAVENGFGEASDIEKIESGGMIDGADPSLISRKAYDRGRAQQGTLGSGNHFLEIQYVDEIYDEIAANALGLFEGQMTVMIHTGSRGFGHQVCTDFLEVMERASGKYGIELYDKELACAPFNSPEAREYLAAMRAAANYAWANRQCITHWTREAFMKTLNSSPSSLGMGLIYDVAHNIAKVEEHVVRGTRKKLIVHRKGATRAFPPGHPELPGIYRHIGQPVLIPGDMGRASFVLLGTEKAMQETFGSTCHGAGRLMSRHQAIKKAKGRAIWREMEDKGIIVRSAGRGILAEEMSEAYKNISDVVDVVHRAGISKKVARLRPLGVVKG
;
A
#
# COMPACT_ATOMS: atom_id res chain seq x y z
N MET A 1 6.86 -22.56 13.49
CA MET A 1 6.40 -21.15 13.53
C MET A 1 4.97 -21.01 14.06
N LEU A 2 4.00 -21.81 13.63
CA LEU A 2 2.59 -21.70 14.07
C LEU A 2 2.39 -21.51 15.59
N PRO A 3 3.07 -22.26 16.49
CA PRO A 3 2.91 -22.07 17.94
C PRO A 3 3.35 -20.69 18.45
N ARG A 4 4.13 -19.93 17.65
CA ARG A 4 4.65 -18.61 18.01
C ARG A 4 3.89 -17.44 17.39
N ILE A 5 2.80 -17.69 16.62
CA ILE A 5 2.04 -16.63 15.95
C ILE A 5 1.48 -15.62 16.94
N LYS A 6 0.97 -16.08 18.08
CA LYS A 6 0.44 -15.20 19.12
C LYS A 6 1.53 -14.25 19.65
N ASP A 7 2.70 -14.78 19.95
CA ASP A 7 3.85 -13.98 20.43
C ASP A 7 4.30 -12.97 19.37
N LEU A 8 4.36 -13.39 18.09
CA LEU A 8 4.71 -12.52 16.99
C LEU A 8 3.72 -11.34 16.85
N VAL A 9 2.43 -11.64 16.90
CA VAL A 9 1.39 -10.60 16.80
C VAL A 9 1.48 -9.62 17.97
N GLU A 10 1.74 -10.08 19.18
CA GLU A 10 1.95 -9.22 20.36
C GLU A 10 3.19 -8.33 20.19
N VAL A 11 4.32 -8.90 19.77
CA VAL A 11 5.55 -8.14 19.55
C VAL A 11 5.35 -7.11 18.45
N LEU A 12 4.76 -7.49 17.31
CA LEU A 12 4.48 -6.58 16.20
C LEU A 12 3.54 -5.43 16.62
N TYR A 13 2.51 -5.73 17.40
CA TYR A 13 1.58 -4.72 17.90
C TYR A 13 2.26 -3.71 18.83
N ASN A 14 3.20 -4.16 19.66
CA ASN A 14 3.95 -3.30 20.56
C ASN A 14 5.06 -2.50 19.85
N GLU A 15 5.71 -3.08 18.84
CA GLU A 15 6.83 -2.45 18.12
C GLU A 15 6.37 -1.49 17.02
N ILE A 16 5.21 -1.71 16.41
CA ILE A 16 4.68 -0.93 15.27
C ILE A 16 3.41 -0.20 15.71
N PRO A 17 3.51 1.10 16.08
CA PRO A 17 2.36 1.84 16.57
C PRO A 17 1.22 1.88 15.56
N ALA A 18 0.02 1.53 16.00
CA ALA A 18 -1.20 1.46 15.21
C ALA A 18 -2.28 2.40 15.79
N GLY A 19 -3.24 2.82 14.96
CA GLY A 19 -4.36 3.67 15.37
C GLY A 19 -4.27 5.11 14.90
N VAL A 20 -5.38 5.85 15.09
CA VAL A 20 -5.48 7.27 14.75
C VAL A 20 -4.52 8.07 15.63
N GLY A 21 -3.69 8.92 15.00
CA GLY A 21 -2.76 9.78 15.72
C GLY A 21 -1.60 9.05 16.43
N SER A 22 -1.39 7.75 16.13
CA SER A 22 -0.26 7.00 16.65
C SER A 22 1.07 7.69 16.33
N LYS A 23 1.99 7.66 17.29
CA LYS A 23 3.32 8.28 17.16
C LYS A 23 4.37 7.22 16.98
N GLY A 24 5.18 7.36 15.93
CA GLY A 24 6.32 6.51 15.64
C GLY A 24 7.52 6.75 16.56
N LYS A 25 8.51 5.88 16.45
CA LYS A 25 9.77 5.96 17.21
C LYS A 25 10.74 6.98 16.61
N ILE A 26 10.60 7.29 15.32
CA ILE A 26 11.50 8.19 14.59
C ILE A 26 11.24 9.63 14.97
N ARG A 27 12.31 10.38 15.16
CA ARG A 27 12.28 11.82 15.38
C ARG A 27 12.99 12.49 14.22
N LEU A 28 12.23 13.21 13.40
CA LEU A 28 12.73 13.90 12.22
C LEU A 28 13.11 15.34 12.57
N GLY A 29 14.35 15.73 12.24
CA GLY A 29 14.74 17.12 12.14
C GLY A 29 14.27 17.75 10.81
N PRO A 30 14.31 19.10 10.67
CA PRO A 30 13.86 19.76 9.44
C PRO A 30 14.59 19.32 8.18
N ASP A 31 15.86 19.00 8.25
CA ASP A 31 16.64 18.52 7.10
C ASP A 31 16.29 17.07 6.75
N ASP A 32 16.08 16.22 7.76
CA ASP A 32 15.63 14.85 7.54
C ASP A 32 14.22 14.81 6.95
N GLU A 33 13.32 15.69 7.39
CA GLU A 33 11.99 15.82 6.77
C GLU A 33 12.11 16.11 5.28
N ARG A 34 12.93 17.09 4.89
CA ARG A 34 13.15 17.43 3.47
C ARG A 34 13.76 16.28 2.69
N ARG A 35 14.80 15.63 3.23
CA ARG A 35 15.45 14.47 2.60
C ARG A 35 14.51 13.29 2.44
N LEU A 36 13.71 12.99 3.46
CA LEU A 36 12.69 11.95 3.40
C LEU A 36 11.66 12.19 2.30
N LEU A 37 11.16 13.43 2.16
CA LEU A 37 10.18 13.80 1.16
C LEU A 37 10.73 13.76 -0.28
N THR A 38 12.03 13.89 -0.45
CA THR A 38 12.68 13.81 -1.78
C THR A 38 13.23 12.44 -2.11
N LYS A 39 13.67 11.65 -1.12
CA LYS A 39 14.34 10.36 -1.31
C LYS A 39 13.49 9.12 -1.01
N GLY A 40 12.32 9.28 -0.36
CA GLY A 40 11.41 8.17 -0.07
C GLY A 40 12.06 7.00 0.68
N ALA A 41 11.89 5.79 0.18
CA ALA A 41 12.46 4.58 0.78
C ALA A 41 13.99 4.60 0.85
N LEU A 42 14.66 5.27 -0.10
CA LEU A 42 16.12 5.40 -0.08
C LEU A 42 16.61 6.14 1.17
N TRP A 43 15.88 7.21 1.59
CA TRP A 43 16.18 7.88 2.86
C TRP A 43 16.11 6.90 4.03
N ALA A 44 15.08 6.04 4.07
CA ALA A 44 14.95 5.06 5.15
C ALA A 44 16.15 4.09 5.19
N VAL A 45 16.55 3.56 4.05
CA VAL A 45 17.71 2.66 3.93
C VAL A 45 19.02 3.36 4.30
N GLU A 46 19.25 4.58 3.83
CA GLU A 46 20.43 5.41 4.20
C GLU A 46 20.52 5.68 5.72
N ASN A 47 19.38 5.64 6.42
CA ASN A 47 19.31 5.82 7.87
C ASN A 47 19.19 4.49 8.66
N GLY A 48 19.49 3.36 8.03
CA GLY A 48 19.56 2.05 8.67
C GLY A 48 18.22 1.32 8.78
N PHE A 49 17.15 1.80 8.12
CA PHE A 49 15.84 1.14 8.10
C PHE A 49 15.68 0.28 6.85
N GLY A 50 16.22 -0.93 6.87
CA GLY A 50 16.12 -1.89 5.78
C GLY A 50 17.44 -2.18 5.08
N GLU A 51 17.36 -2.77 3.90
CA GLU A 51 18.50 -3.25 3.13
C GLU A 51 18.52 -2.58 1.76
N ALA A 52 19.72 -2.36 1.19
CA ALA A 52 19.86 -1.77 -0.15
C ALA A 52 19.13 -2.59 -1.22
N SER A 53 19.10 -3.92 -1.08
CA SER A 53 18.37 -4.84 -1.96
C SER A 53 16.85 -4.65 -1.95
N ASP A 54 16.29 -4.01 -0.92
CA ASP A 54 14.86 -3.71 -0.88
C ASP A 54 14.48 -2.70 -1.99
N ILE A 55 15.33 -1.71 -2.24
CA ILE A 55 15.06 -0.63 -3.20
C ILE A 55 14.75 -1.16 -4.61
N GLU A 56 15.43 -2.24 -5.02
CA GLU A 56 15.22 -2.88 -6.32
C GLU A 56 13.83 -3.54 -6.45
N LYS A 57 13.14 -3.76 -5.32
CA LYS A 57 11.84 -4.42 -5.25
C LYS A 57 10.70 -3.45 -4.93
N ILE A 58 10.95 -2.16 -5.02
CA ILE A 58 9.95 -1.12 -4.79
C ILE A 58 9.57 -0.46 -6.11
N GLU A 59 8.30 -0.22 -6.32
CA GLU A 59 7.81 0.56 -7.46
C GLU A 59 8.54 1.90 -7.57
N SER A 60 9.04 2.23 -8.75
CA SER A 60 9.84 3.45 -9.01
C SER A 60 11.12 3.56 -8.16
N GLY A 61 11.70 2.44 -7.69
CA GLY A 61 12.85 2.46 -6.78
C GLY A 61 12.56 3.13 -5.43
N GLY A 62 11.28 3.16 -5.02
CA GLY A 62 10.85 3.74 -3.73
C GLY A 62 10.91 5.27 -3.67
N MET A 63 11.05 5.94 -4.82
CA MET A 63 11.15 7.40 -4.92
C MET A 63 10.49 7.89 -6.21
N ILE A 64 9.87 9.06 -6.17
CA ILE A 64 9.43 9.79 -7.36
C ILE A 64 10.16 11.13 -7.40
N ASP A 65 10.87 11.37 -8.51
CA ASP A 65 11.57 12.62 -8.76
C ASP A 65 10.61 13.81 -8.93
N GLY A 66 11.10 15.02 -8.61
CA GLY A 66 10.34 16.24 -8.74
C GLY A 66 9.35 16.47 -7.61
N ALA A 67 9.56 15.85 -6.46
CA ALA A 67 8.93 16.25 -5.21
C ALA A 67 9.48 17.60 -4.74
N ASP A 68 8.60 18.52 -4.33
CA ASP A 68 9.00 19.82 -3.79
C ASP A 68 8.49 20.02 -2.36
N PRO A 69 9.36 19.85 -1.34
CA PRO A 69 9.01 20.05 0.05
C PRO A 69 8.60 21.49 0.40
N SER A 70 8.95 22.50 -0.42
CA SER A 70 8.59 23.90 -0.18
C SER A 70 7.11 24.19 -0.37
N LEU A 71 6.41 23.33 -1.12
CA LEU A 71 4.97 23.41 -1.37
C LEU A 71 4.11 22.78 -0.27
N ILE A 72 4.75 22.18 0.72
CA ILE A 72 4.06 21.48 1.80
C ILE A 72 3.71 22.46 2.92
N SER A 73 2.46 22.50 3.32
CA SER A 73 2.00 23.34 4.42
C SER A 73 2.61 22.91 5.76
N ARG A 74 2.81 23.88 6.65
CA ARG A 74 3.25 23.60 8.02
C ARG A 74 2.32 22.61 8.73
N LYS A 75 1.03 22.70 8.48
CA LYS A 75 0.03 21.79 9.05
C LYS A 75 0.25 20.33 8.60
N ALA A 76 0.65 20.12 7.33
CA ALA A 76 0.99 18.78 6.85
C ALA A 76 2.26 18.23 7.54
N TYR A 77 3.30 19.05 7.68
CA TYR A 77 4.49 18.68 8.46
C TYR A 77 4.15 18.34 9.91
N ASP A 78 3.38 19.17 10.60
CA ASP A 78 3.00 18.96 12.01
C ASP A 78 2.20 17.67 12.18
N ARG A 79 1.35 17.28 11.21
CA ARG A 79 0.63 16.00 11.21
C ARG A 79 1.51 14.81 10.90
N GLY A 80 2.49 14.97 10.03
CA GLY A 80 3.35 13.87 9.55
C GLY A 80 4.54 13.57 10.46
N ARG A 81 5.15 14.60 11.04
CA ARG A 81 6.45 14.53 11.77
C ARG A 81 6.56 13.37 12.74
N ALA A 82 5.51 13.10 13.49
CA ALA A 82 5.50 12.04 14.50
C ALA A 82 4.93 10.70 14.00
N GLN A 83 4.53 10.60 12.73
CA GLN A 83 3.81 9.43 12.23
C GLN A 83 4.65 8.51 11.32
N GLN A 84 5.92 8.84 11.10
CA GLN A 84 6.82 7.97 10.34
C GLN A 84 7.03 6.64 11.07
N GLY A 85 6.88 5.53 10.34
CA GLY A 85 6.96 4.19 10.89
C GLY A 85 5.71 3.77 11.69
N THR A 86 4.53 4.30 11.36
CA THR A 86 3.26 3.92 11.99
C THR A 86 2.28 3.31 11.00
N LEU A 87 1.50 2.35 11.47
CA LEU A 87 0.58 1.61 10.63
C LEU A 87 -0.65 2.43 10.23
N GLY A 88 -1.28 3.10 11.17
CA GLY A 88 -2.51 3.87 10.94
C GLY A 88 -3.77 3.18 11.40
N SER A 89 -4.91 3.57 10.81
CA SER A 89 -6.23 3.07 11.19
C SER A 89 -7.11 2.78 9.97
N GLY A 90 -8.29 2.26 10.21
CA GLY A 90 -9.24 1.88 9.17
C GLY A 90 -8.79 0.62 8.44
N ASN A 91 -8.68 0.68 7.12
CA ASN A 91 -8.24 -0.46 6.30
C ASN A 91 -6.72 -0.72 6.34
N HIS A 92 -5.92 0.07 7.07
CA HIS A 92 -4.51 -0.20 7.27
C HIS A 92 -4.29 -1.41 8.18
N PHE A 93 -3.29 -2.23 7.85
CA PHE A 93 -2.96 -3.44 8.61
C PHE A 93 -1.51 -3.90 8.37
N LEU A 94 -1.03 -4.73 9.28
CA LEU A 94 0.09 -5.64 9.07
C LEU A 94 -0.44 -7.04 9.33
N GLU A 95 -0.23 -7.95 8.38
CA GLU A 95 -0.81 -9.29 8.42
C GLU A 95 0.27 -10.36 8.20
N ILE A 96 0.40 -11.29 9.15
CA ILE A 96 1.18 -12.52 9.01
C ILE A 96 0.30 -13.51 8.28
N GLN A 97 0.80 -14.03 7.17
CA GLN A 97 0.06 -14.91 6.27
C GLN A 97 0.90 -16.16 5.96
N TYR A 98 0.28 -17.14 5.33
CA TYR A 98 0.97 -18.24 4.66
C TYR A 98 0.48 -18.40 3.23
N VAL A 99 1.34 -18.85 2.34
CA VAL A 99 0.98 -19.20 0.96
C VAL A 99 0.13 -20.46 0.99
N ASP A 100 -1.14 -20.33 0.65
CA ASP A 100 -2.14 -21.40 0.73
C ASP A 100 -2.28 -22.16 -0.60
N GLU A 101 -2.07 -21.46 -1.72
CA GLU A 101 -2.21 -22.03 -3.06
C GLU A 101 -1.36 -21.28 -4.08
N ILE A 102 -0.67 -22.01 -4.95
CA ILE A 102 0.07 -21.49 -6.09
C ILE A 102 -0.72 -21.76 -7.37
N TYR A 103 -0.93 -20.73 -8.19
CA TYR A 103 -1.63 -20.81 -9.47
C TYR A 103 -0.67 -20.78 -10.67
N ASP A 104 0.53 -20.24 -10.49
CA ASP A 104 1.59 -20.10 -11.49
C ASP A 104 2.94 -20.38 -10.86
N GLU A 105 3.44 -21.59 -11.04
CA GLU A 105 4.72 -22.05 -10.47
C GLU A 105 5.93 -21.23 -10.98
N ILE A 106 5.95 -20.87 -12.26
CA ILE A 106 7.07 -20.12 -12.85
C ILE A 106 7.14 -18.72 -12.21
N ALA A 107 6.01 -18.04 -12.13
CA ALA A 107 5.92 -16.73 -11.53
C ALA A 107 6.16 -16.77 -10.01
N ALA A 108 5.63 -17.77 -9.32
CA ALA A 108 5.83 -17.96 -7.89
C ALA A 108 7.32 -18.16 -7.58
N ASN A 109 8.01 -19.03 -8.30
CA ASN A 109 9.45 -19.24 -8.16
C ASN A 109 10.25 -17.95 -8.41
N ALA A 110 9.90 -17.16 -9.43
CA ALA A 110 10.56 -15.89 -9.69
C ALA A 110 10.35 -14.85 -8.58
N LEU A 111 9.23 -14.94 -7.84
CA LEU A 111 8.92 -14.12 -6.67
C LEU A 111 9.47 -14.72 -5.36
N GLY A 112 10.04 -15.92 -5.40
CA GLY A 112 10.50 -16.65 -4.22
C GLY A 112 9.35 -17.15 -3.34
N LEU A 113 8.18 -17.46 -3.93
CA LEU A 113 6.98 -17.96 -3.25
C LEU A 113 6.85 -19.48 -3.41
N PHE A 114 6.46 -20.16 -2.35
CA PHE A 114 6.15 -21.59 -2.34
C PHE A 114 5.03 -21.90 -1.33
N GLU A 115 4.31 -22.99 -1.53
CA GLU A 115 3.22 -23.38 -0.63
C GLU A 115 3.70 -23.63 0.82
N GLY A 116 2.92 -23.14 1.76
CA GLY A 116 3.24 -23.18 3.19
C GLY A 116 4.24 -22.13 3.67
N GLN A 117 4.83 -21.33 2.77
CA GLN A 117 5.74 -20.24 3.14
C GLN A 117 5.03 -19.17 3.95
N MET A 118 5.69 -18.72 5.02
CA MET A 118 5.22 -17.55 5.79
C MET A 118 5.54 -16.26 5.04
N THR A 119 4.56 -15.38 4.98
CA THR A 119 4.69 -14.05 4.40
C THR A 119 4.15 -12.98 5.34
N VAL A 120 4.51 -11.72 5.12
CA VAL A 120 3.91 -10.56 5.80
C VAL A 120 3.46 -9.56 4.76
N MET A 121 2.23 -9.10 4.89
CA MET A 121 1.69 -8.02 4.06
C MET A 121 1.48 -6.76 4.93
N ILE A 122 2.01 -5.63 4.47
CA ILE A 122 1.89 -4.33 5.13
C ILE A 122 1.06 -3.42 4.24
N HIS A 123 -0.07 -2.94 4.76
CA HIS A 123 -0.93 -1.99 4.06
C HIS A 123 -1.02 -0.68 4.83
N THR A 124 -0.24 0.30 4.40
CA THR A 124 -0.24 1.65 4.96
C THR A 124 0.29 2.66 3.95
N GLY A 125 0.19 3.95 4.26
CA GLY A 125 0.54 5.03 3.33
C GLY A 125 1.14 6.25 4.03
N SER A 126 0.86 7.43 3.48
CA SER A 126 1.43 8.72 3.89
C SER A 126 0.83 9.29 5.18
N ARG A 127 0.00 8.54 5.87
CA ARG A 127 -0.59 8.90 7.15
C ARG A 127 -1.31 10.26 7.10
N GLY A 128 -1.31 11.01 8.21
CA GLY A 128 -1.87 12.35 8.29
C GLY A 128 -1.17 13.39 7.41
N PHE A 129 0.08 13.13 7.02
CA PHE A 129 0.83 13.99 6.11
C PHE A 129 0.14 14.11 4.75
N GLY A 130 0.01 13.02 4.01
CA GLY A 130 -0.60 13.05 2.68
C GLY A 130 -2.09 13.36 2.71
N HIS A 131 -2.81 13.00 3.78
CA HIS A 131 -4.19 13.45 3.96
C HIS A 131 -4.27 14.98 4.01
N GLN A 132 -3.34 15.66 4.73
CA GLN A 132 -3.35 17.12 4.80
C GLN A 132 -2.92 17.74 3.46
N VAL A 133 -1.91 17.19 2.79
CA VAL A 133 -1.52 17.62 1.43
C VAL A 133 -2.73 17.56 0.48
N CYS A 134 -3.48 16.47 0.49
CA CYS A 134 -4.70 16.35 -0.32
C CYS A 134 -5.73 17.44 0.05
N THR A 135 -5.98 17.65 1.34
CA THR A 135 -6.94 18.68 1.81
C THR A 135 -6.52 20.08 1.33
N ASP A 136 -5.25 20.43 1.47
CA ASP A 136 -4.74 21.75 1.08
C ASP A 136 -4.90 22.00 -0.43
N PHE A 137 -4.62 20.98 -1.24
CA PHE A 137 -4.72 21.09 -2.70
C PHE A 137 -6.15 20.93 -3.24
N LEU A 138 -7.11 20.36 -2.51
CA LEU A 138 -8.52 20.39 -2.92
C LEU A 138 -9.03 21.83 -3.06
N GLU A 139 -8.71 22.72 -2.11
CA GLU A 139 -9.08 24.13 -2.19
C GLU A 139 -8.42 24.85 -3.36
N VAL A 140 -7.16 24.51 -3.69
CA VAL A 140 -6.44 25.04 -4.85
C VAL A 140 -7.13 24.59 -6.15
N MET A 141 -7.49 23.30 -6.22
CA MET A 141 -8.13 22.72 -7.42
C MET A 141 -9.56 23.22 -7.62
N GLU A 142 -10.35 23.44 -6.56
CA GLU A 142 -11.68 24.06 -6.68
C GLU A 142 -11.57 25.46 -7.32
N ARG A 143 -10.64 26.29 -6.81
CA ARG A 143 -10.39 27.62 -7.40
C ARG A 143 -9.89 27.55 -8.84
N ALA A 144 -8.99 26.60 -9.11
CA ALA A 144 -8.46 26.38 -10.46
C ALA A 144 -9.55 25.93 -11.44
N SER A 145 -10.46 25.06 -11.04
CA SER A 145 -11.59 24.65 -11.88
C SER A 145 -12.42 25.85 -12.31
N GLY A 146 -12.77 26.75 -11.38
CA GLY A 146 -13.45 28.00 -11.69
C GLY A 146 -12.65 28.94 -12.60
N LYS A 147 -11.35 29.12 -12.31
CA LYS A 147 -10.42 29.94 -13.12
C LYS A 147 -10.34 29.50 -14.59
N TYR A 148 -10.36 28.17 -14.81
CA TYR A 148 -10.24 27.59 -16.14
C TYR A 148 -11.58 27.24 -16.79
N GLY A 149 -12.72 27.65 -16.19
CA GLY A 149 -14.05 27.41 -16.74
C GLY A 149 -14.45 25.93 -16.79
N ILE A 150 -13.91 25.11 -15.89
CA ILE A 150 -14.24 23.67 -15.79
C ILE A 150 -15.46 23.53 -14.89
N GLU A 151 -16.56 23.04 -15.46
CA GLU A 151 -17.78 22.72 -14.71
C GLU A 151 -17.59 21.39 -13.95
N LEU A 152 -17.84 21.41 -12.65
CA LEU A 152 -17.72 20.25 -11.77
C LEU A 152 -19.08 19.69 -11.43
N TYR A 153 -19.32 18.42 -11.72
CA TYR A 153 -20.51 17.69 -11.28
C TYR A 153 -20.44 17.32 -9.79
N ASP A 154 -19.25 17.18 -9.25
CA ASP A 154 -18.96 16.88 -7.84
C ASP A 154 -17.67 17.60 -7.44
N LYS A 155 -17.63 18.15 -6.24
CA LYS A 155 -16.43 18.82 -5.69
C LYS A 155 -15.23 17.89 -5.55
N GLU A 156 -15.46 16.60 -5.36
CA GLU A 156 -14.39 15.58 -5.32
C GLU A 156 -13.68 15.42 -6.67
N LEU A 157 -14.26 15.94 -7.77
CA LEU A 157 -13.68 15.99 -9.11
C LEU A 157 -12.89 17.27 -9.39
N ALA A 158 -12.64 18.10 -8.37
CA ALA A 158 -11.87 19.34 -8.52
C ALA A 158 -10.54 19.08 -9.23
N CYS A 159 -10.26 19.86 -10.27
CA CYS A 159 -9.13 19.64 -11.15
C CYS A 159 -8.59 20.95 -11.76
N ALA A 160 -7.44 20.85 -12.39
CA ALA A 160 -6.83 21.91 -13.17
C ALA A 160 -6.25 21.35 -14.48
N PRO A 161 -6.11 22.13 -15.53
CA PRO A 161 -5.41 21.69 -16.75
C PRO A 161 -3.99 21.21 -16.42
N PHE A 162 -3.56 20.09 -17.01
CA PHE A 162 -2.27 19.46 -16.72
C PHE A 162 -1.06 20.41 -16.80
N ASN A 163 -1.08 21.35 -17.76
CA ASN A 163 0.00 22.33 -17.97
C ASN A 163 -0.13 23.58 -17.11
N SER A 164 -1.11 23.67 -16.22
CA SER A 164 -1.28 24.80 -15.32
C SER A 164 -0.24 24.83 -14.20
N PRO A 165 0.04 26.01 -13.61
CA PRO A 165 0.87 26.10 -12.41
C PRO A 165 0.32 25.24 -11.26
N GLU A 166 -1.00 25.31 -11.01
CA GLU A 166 -1.68 24.57 -9.95
C GLU A 166 -1.51 23.07 -10.07
N ALA A 167 -1.59 22.53 -11.30
CA ALA A 167 -1.37 21.11 -11.54
C ALA A 167 0.09 20.70 -11.29
N ARG A 168 1.06 21.53 -11.67
CA ARG A 168 2.50 21.27 -11.41
C ARG A 168 2.82 21.28 -9.92
N GLU A 169 2.31 22.26 -9.20
CA GLU A 169 2.48 22.34 -7.74
C GLU A 169 1.85 21.14 -7.02
N TYR A 170 0.61 20.78 -7.39
CA TYR A 170 -0.05 19.59 -6.86
C TYR A 170 0.74 18.32 -7.10
N LEU A 171 1.23 18.10 -8.32
CA LEU A 171 2.02 16.91 -8.64
C LEU A 171 3.31 16.85 -7.81
N ALA A 172 3.99 17.99 -7.61
CA ALA A 172 5.20 18.03 -6.81
C ALA A 172 4.91 17.74 -5.31
N ALA A 173 3.83 18.27 -4.76
CA ALA A 173 3.39 18.00 -3.39
C ALA A 173 2.90 16.55 -3.20
N MET A 174 2.15 16.01 -4.18
CA MET A 174 1.72 14.60 -4.18
C MET A 174 2.91 13.64 -4.22
N ARG A 175 3.96 13.95 -4.99
CA ARG A 175 5.20 13.16 -5.03
C ARG A 175 5.90 13.14 -3.67
N ALA A 176 5.94 14.27 -2.96
CA ALA A 176 6.45 14.32 -1.59
C ALA A 176 5.65 13.40 -0.65
N ALA A 177 4.31 13.39 -0.77
CA ALA A 177 3.46 12.50 0.02
C ALA A 177 3.65 11.02 -0.35
N ALA A 178 3.90 10.69 -1.62
CA ALA A 178 4.23 9.33 -2.05
C ALA A 178 5.59 8.88 -1.49
N ASN A 179 6.60 9.74 -1.55
CA ASN A 179 7.92 9.47 -0.97
C ASN A 179 7.83 9.24 0.53
N TYR A 180 7.04 10.05 1.25
CA TYR A 180 6.75 9.84 2.67
C TYR A 180 6.15 8.44 2.92
N ALA A 181 5.20 8.01 2.07
CA ALA A 181 4.56 6.70 2.21
C ALA A 181 5.53 5.54 2.01
N TRP A 182 6.43 5.60 1.03
CA TRP A 182 7.46 4.57 0.83
C TRP A 182 8.44 4.51 2.00
N ALA A 183 8.92 5.65 2.48
CA ALA A 183 9.77 5.68 3.67
C ALA A 183 9.05 5.08 4.89
N ASN A 184 7.75 5.38 5.06
CA ASN A 184 6.94 4.83 6.14
C ASN A 184 6.87 3.29 6.09
N ARG A 185 6.55 2.70 4.93
CA ARG A 185 6.49 1.25 4.76
C ARG A 185 7.86 0.59 4.92
N GLN A 186 8.92 1.21 4.43
CA GLN A 186 10.29 0.71 4.58
C GLN A 186 10.70 0.62 6.06
N CYS A 187 10.40 1.65 6.86
CA CYS A 187 10.64 1.61 8.31
C CYS A 187 9.85 0.50 9.00
N ILE A 188 8.58 0.31 8.63
CA ILE A 188 7.75 -0.77 9.18
C ILE A 188 8.30 -2.14 8.76
N THR A 189 8.76 -2.30 7.53
CA THR A 189 9.39 -3.53 7.04
C THR A 189 10.62 -3.88 7.88
N HIS A 190 11.46 -2.90 8.18
CA HIS A 190 12.64 -3.07 9.05
C HIS A 190 12.23 -3.57 10.44
N TRP A 191 11.31 -2.90 11.12
CA TRP A 191 10.87 -3.33 12.46
C TRP A 191 10.12 -4.65 12.45
N THR A 192 9.44 -4.97 11.36
CA THR A 192 8.83 -6.29 11.19
C THR A 192 9.89 -7.39 11.20
N ARG A 193 11.00 -7.19 10.47
CA ARG A 193 12.14 -8.12 10.48
C ARG A 193 12.75 -8.26 11.87
N GLU A 194 12.96 -7.14 12.57
CA GLU A 194 13.47 -7.16 13.95
C GLU A 194 12.54 -7.92 14.91
N ALA A 195 11.22 -7.70 14.81
CA ALA A 195 10.23 -8.40 15.62
C ALA A 195 10.27 -9.91 15.39
N PHE A 196 10.41 -10.34 14.13
CA PHE A 196 10.56 -11.76 13.79
C PHE A 196 11.87 -12.34 14.33
N MET A 197 13.00 -11.68 14.13
CA MET A 197 14.30 -12.11 14.67
C MET A 197 14.27 -12.27 16.18
N LYS A 198 13.74 -11.28 16.88
CA LYS A 198 13.60 -11.27 18.35
C LYS A 198 12.69 -12.42 18.83
N THR A 199 11.52 -12.57 18.22
CA THR A 199 10.54 -13.56 18.64
C THR A 199 10.99 -14.98 18.36
N LEU A 200 11.64 -15.22 17.21
CA LEU A 200 12.08 -16.55 16.80
C LEU A 200 13.50 -16.89 17.24
N ASN A 201 14.17 -15.95 17.91
CA ASN A 201 15.59 -16.06 18.28
C ASN A 201 16.46 -16.46 17.09
N SER A 202 16.29 -15.74 15.96
CA SER A 202 16.89 -16.04 14.66
C SER A 202 17.78 -14.91 14.18
N SER A 203 18.78 -15.23 13.37
CA SER A 203 19.60 -14.22 12.68
C SER A 203 18.92 -13.76 11.39
N PRO A 204 19.31 -12.59 10.81
CA PRO A 204 18.80 -12.14 9.52
C PRO A 204 18.97 -13.18 8.41
N SER A 205 20.14 -13.81 8.33
CA SER A 205 20.45 -14.85 7.33
C SER A 205 19.61 -16.12 7.48
N SER A 206 19.37 -16.53 8.73
CA SER A 206 18.53 -17.71 9.01
C SER A 206 17.04 -17.43 8.80
N LEU A 207 16.61 -16.18 9.04
CA LEU A 207 15.24 -15.75 8.80
C LEU A 207 14.91 -15.69 7.32
N GLY A 208 15.86 -15.23 6.49
CA GLY A 208 15.71 -15.13 5.03
C GLY A 208 14.53 -14.24 4.59
N MET A 209 14.15 -13.26 5.41
CA MET A 209 12.95 -12.44 5.20
C MET A 209 13.25 -11.26 4.25
N GLY A 210 13.14 -11.50 2.95
CA GLY A 210 13.31 -10.49 1.91
C GLY A 210 12.01 -9.77 1.54
N LEU A 211 12.11 -8.53 1.04
CA LEU A 211 10.99 -7.84 0.42
C LEU A 211 10.65 -8.54 -0.91
N ILE A 212 9.36 -8.81 -1.15
CA ILE A 212 8.89 -9.30 -2.44
C ILE A 212 8.58 -8.11 -3.34
N TYR A 213 7.66 -7.23 -2.93
CA TYR A 213 7.34 -6.02 -3.69
C TYR A 213 6.66 -4.96 -2.82
N ASP A 214 6.85 -3.68 -3.17
CA ASP A 214 6.09 -2.55 -2.62
C ASP A 214 5.50 -1.72 -3.76
N VAL A 215 4.20 -1.46 -3.72
CA VAL A 215 3.43 -0.78 -4.76
C VAL A 215 2.48 0.26 -4.18
N ALA A 216 2.27 1.36 -4.90
CA ALA A 216 1.31 2.40 -4.55
C ALA A 216 -0.03 2.18 -5.28
N HIS A 217 -1.16 2.55 -4.64
CA HIS A 217 -2.51 2.40 -5.21
C HIS A 217 -3.40 3.65 -5.09
N ASN A 218 -2.88 4.75 -4.56
CA ASN A 218 -3.54 6.06 -4.48
C ASN A 218 -2.54 7.12 -4.95
N ILE A 219 -2.37 7.23 -6.26
CA ILE A 219 -1.32 8.05 -6.88
C ILE A 219 -1.68 8.44 -8.30
N ALA A 220 -1.14 9.56 -8.78
CA ALA A 220 -1.15 9.93 -10.18
C ALA A 220 0.27 9.90 -10.74
N LYS A 221 0.47 9.26 -11.89
CA LYS A 221 1.77 9.17 -12.56
C LYS A 221 1.66 9.62 -14.01
N VAL A 222 2.69 10.31 -14.49
CA VAL A 222 2.84 10.62 -15.90
C VAL A 222 3.46 9.41 -16.59
N GLU A 223 2.72 8.81 -17.50
CA GLU A 223 3.08 7.54 -18.16
C GLU A 223 2.88 7.67 -19.69
N GLU A 224 3.58 6.86 -20.45
CA GLU A 224 3.38 6.77 -21.90
C GLU A 224 2.45 5.61 -22.25
N HIS A 225 1.37 5.93 -22.97
CA HIS A 225 0.39 4.94 -23.42
C HIS A 225 0.04 5.14 -24.89
N VAL A 226 -0.38 4.06 -25.54
CA VAL A 226 -0.92 4.11 -26.91
C VAL A 226 -2.43 4.36 -26.83
N VAL A 227 -2.86 5.50 -27.39
CA VAL A 227 -4.28 5.87 -27.46
C VAL A 227 -4.66 6.06 -28.93
N ARG A 228 -5.58 5.23 -29.42
CA ARG A 228 -6.00 5.23 -30.84
C ARG A 228 -4.80 5.16 -31.80
N GLY A 229 -3.87 4.25 -31.53
CA GLY A 229 -2.66 4.02 -32.34
C GLY A 229 -1.54 5.06 -32.17
N THR A 230 -1.71 6.08 -31.34
CA THR A 230 -0.70 7.14 -31.13
C THR A 230 -0.14 7.09 -29.70
N ARG A 231 1.18 7.14 -29.54
CA ARG A 231 1.82 7.32 -28.23
C ARG A 231 1.53 8.70 -27.67
N LYS A 232 1.06 8.72 -26.42
CA LYS A 232 0.76 9.94 -25.68
C LYS A 232 1.28 9.85 -24.25
N LYS A 233 1.78 10.98 -23.75
CA LYS A 233 2.01 11.16 -22.30
C LYS A 233 0.67 11.49 -21.64
N LEU A 234 0.28 10.66 -20.68
CA LEU A 234 -0.96 10.79 -19.93
C LEU A 234 -0.64 10.88 -18.46
N ILE A 235 -1.48 11.58 -17.70
CA ILE A 235 -1.51 11.44 -16.25
C ILE A 235 -2.51 10.34 -15.89
N VAL A 236 -2.01 9.21 -15.39
CA VAL A 236 -2.82 8.06 -15.00
C VAL A 236 -3.11 8.14 -13.51
N HIS A 237 -4.37 8.39 -13.16
CA HIS A 237 -4.85 8.44 -11.78
C HIS A 237 -5.27 7.04 -11.33
N ARG A 238 -4.66 6.54 -10.25
CA ARG A 238 -5.04 5.29 -9.62
C ARG A 238 -5.59 5.56 -8.23
N LYS A 239 -6.87 5.28 -8.05
CA LYS A 239 -7.59 5.38 -6.78
C LYS A 239 -8.41 4.10 -6.62
N GLY A 240 -8.03 3.25 -5.68
CA GLY A 240 -8.61 1.92 -5.62
C GLY A 240 -8.16 1.01 -6.78
N ALA A 241 -7.05 1.34 -7.41
CA ALA A 241 -6.37 0.59 -8.45
C ALA A 241 -4.87 0.66 -8.25
N THR A 242 -4.14 -0.33 -8.73
CA THR A 242 -2.68 -0.38 -8.69
C THR A 242 -2.11 -0.56 -10.09
N ARG A 243 -0.84 -0.21 -10.28
CA ARG A 243 -0.12 -0.41 -11.53
C ARG A 243 0.10 -1.90 -11.78
N ALA A 244 -0.07 -2.33 -13.02
CA ALA A 244 0.02 -3.73 -13.45
C ALA A 244 0.66 -3.83 -14.83
N PHE A 245 1.92 -3.43 -14.95
CA PHE A 245 2.66 -3.42 -16.21
C PHE A 245 3.07 -4.84 -16.64
N PRO A 246 3.08 -5.11 -17.96
CA PRO A 246 3.37 -6.43 -18.51
C PRO A 246 4.85 -6.78 -18.45
N PRO A 247 5.20 -8.05 -18.70
CA PRO A 247 6.59 -8.45 -18.95
C PRO A 247 7.26 -7.58 -20.02
N GLY A 248 8.54 -7.29 -19.83
CA GLY A 248 9.35 -6.49 -20.76
C GLY A 248 9.22 -4.97 -20.58
N HIS A 249 8.26 -4.47 -19.80
CA HIS A 249 8.10 -3.03 -19.61
C HIS A 249 9.34 -2.40 -18.96
N PRO A 250 9.90 -1.28 -19.52
CA PRO A 250 11.18 -0.70 -19.07
C PRO A 250 11.17 -0.17 -17.64
N GLU A 251 10.01 0.27 -17.13
CA GLU A 251 9.87 0.75 -15.76
C GLU A 251 9.79 -0.37 -14.70
N LEU A 252 9.80 -1.64 -15.10
CA LEU A 252 9.82 -2.74 -14.15
C LEU A 252 11.23 -2.94 -13.57
N PRO A 253 11.31 -3.29 -12.28
CA PRO A 253 12.56 -3.78 -11.70
C PRO A 253 13.18 -4.88 -12.54
N GLY A 254 14.51 -4.84 -12.71
CA GLY A 254 15.21 -5.81 -13.55
C GLY A 254 14.88 -7.26 -13.21
N ILE A 255 14.79 -7.56 -11.92
CA ILE A 255 14.46 -8.90 -11.40
C ILE A 255 13.06 -9.40 -11.79
N TYR A 256 12.09 -8.51 -12.04
CA TYR A 256 10.69 -8.85 -12.37
C TYR A 256 10.34 -8.55 -13.83
N ARG A 257 11.29 -8.01 -14.61
CA ARG A 257 11.01 -7.59 -15.99
C ARG A 257 10.54 -8.74 -16.88
N HIS A 258 10.99 -9.95 -16.62
CA HIS A 258 10.63 -11.13 -17.41
C HIS A 258 9.26 -11.73 -17.06
N ILE A 259 8.73 -11.46 -15.85
CA ILE A 259 7.41 -11.98 -15.42
C ILE A 259 6.29 -10.94 -15.42
N GLY A 260 6.61 -9.67 -15.42
CA GLY A 260 5.67 -8.55 -15.25
C GLY A 260 5.63 -8.00 -13.82
N GLN A 261 4.87 -6.93 -13.62
CA GLN A 261 4.79 -6.25 -12.34
C GLN A 261 4.02 -7.10 -11.32
N PRO A 262 4.61 -7.35 -10.14
CA PRO A 262 3.87 -7.95 -9.04
C PRO A 262 2.74 -7.00 -8.58
N VAL A 263 1.57 -7.57 -8.36
CA VAL A 263 0.36 -6.86 -7.91
C VAL A 263 -0.10 -7.49 -6.61
N LEU A 264 -0.18 -6.69 -5.56
CA LEU A 264 -0.58 -7.14 -4.24
C LEU A 264 -2.05 -6.76 -4.00
N ILE A 265 -2.91 -7.76 -3.79
CA ILE A 265 -4.33 -7.56 -3.57
C ILE A 265 -4.68 -7.98 -2.14
N PRO A 266 -4.68 -7.04 -1.18
CA PRO A 266 -5.15 -7.32 0.15
C PRO A 266 -6.66 -7.63 0.16
N GLY A 267 -7.03 -8.67 0.89
CA GLY A 267 -8.42 -8.97 1.18
C GLY A 267 -8.88 -8.34 2.50
N ASP A 268 -9.75 -9.05 3.19
CA ASP A 268 -10.16 -8.73 4.55
C ASP A 268 -9.47 -9.67 5.57
N MET A 269 -9.47 -9.29 6.84
CA MET A 269 -8.74 -9.98 7.91
C MET A 269 -9.15 -11.44 8.17
N GLY A 270 -10.23 -11.93 7.55
CA GLY A 270 -10.77 -13.28 7.82
C GLY A 270 -10.79 -14.21 6.61
N ARG A 271 -10.33 -13.75 5.42
CA ARG A 271 -10.41 -14.54 4.17
C ARG A 271 -9.05 -14.81 3.56
N ALA A 272 -8.62 -14.01 2.61
CA ALA A 272 -7.38 -14.21 1.88
C ALA A 272 -6.89 -12.90 1.25
N SER A 273 -5.62 -12.89 0.87
CA SER A 273 -5.02 -11.91 -0.04
C SER A 273 -4.44 -12.63 -1.25
N PHE A 274 -4.10 -11.91 -2.29
CA PHE A 274 -3.56 -12.50 -3.52
C PHE A 274 -2.33 -11.76 -4.01
N VAL A 275 -1.44 -12.50 -4.65
CA VAL A 275 -0.37 -11.97 -5.49
C VAL A 275 -0.72 -12.28 -6.94
N LEU A 276 -0.71 -11.24 -7.79
CA LEU A 276 -0.95 -11.36 -9.21
C LEU A 276 0.21 -10.73 -9.99
N LEU A 277 0.18 -10.83 -11.32
CA LEU A 277 1.08 -10.15 -12.25
C LEU A 277 0.29 -9.30 -13.24
N GLY A 278 0.90 -8.18 -13.65
CA GLY A 278 0.41 -7.34 -14.72
C GLY A 278 0.55 -8.03 -16.10
N THR A 279 -0.30 -7.62 -17.04
CA THR A 279 -0.40 -8.23 -18.38
C THR A 279 -0.38 -7.18 -19.48
N GLU A 280 -0.10 -7.60 -20.70
CA GLU A 280 -0.20 -6.75 -21.89
C GLU A 280 -1.63 -6.22 -22.10
N LYS A 281 -2.64 -7.03 -21.77
CA LYS A 281 -4.04 -6.61 -21.87
C LYS A 281 -4.38 -5.47 -20.92
N ALA A 282 -3.77 -5.43 -19.72
CA ALA A 282 -3.89 -4.27 -18.83
C ALA A 282 -3.37 -2.99 -19.49
N MET A 283 -2.23 -3.06 -20.19
CA MET A 283 -1.72 -1.89 -20.91
C MET A 283 -2.68 -1.39 -21.99
N GLN A 284 -3.30 -2.32 -22.71
CA GLN A 284 -4.19 -2.01 -23.83
C GLN A 284 -5.54 -1.44 -23.36
N GLU A 285 -6.14 -2.02 -22.31
CA GLU A 285 -7.53 -1.75 -21.92
C GLU A 285 -7.69 -0.87 -20.69
N THR A 286 -6.68 -0.86 -19.78
CA THR A 286 -6.78 -0.17 -18.46
C THR A 286 -5.60 0.71 -18.13
N PHE A 287 -4.83 1.15 -19.12
CA PHE A 287 -3.60 1.93 -18.90
C PHE A 287 -2.66 1.27 -17.89
N GLY A 288 -2.42 -0.03 -18.04
CA GLY A 288 -1.56 -0.79 -17.15
C GLY A 288 -2.02 -0.78 -15.70
N SER A 289 -3.33 -0.91 -15.45
CA SER A 289 -3.92 -0.86 -14.11
C SER A 289 -4.80 -2.07 -13.84
N THR A 290 -4.87 -2.47 -12.55
CA THR A 290 -5.79 -3.51 -12.07
C THR A 290 -6.39 -3.11 -10.71
N CYS A 291 -7.32 -3.90 -10.16
CA CYS A 291 -7.88 -3.68 -8.83
C CYS A 291 -6.77 -3.71 -7.76
N HIS A 292 -7.00 -3.07 -6.60
CA HIS A 292 -6.07 -3.10 -5.46
C HIS A 292 -6.64 -3.80 -4.23
N GLY A 293 -7.90 -4.22 -4.26
CA GLY A 293 -8.59 -4.84 -3.13
C GLY A 293 -10.04 -5.17 -3.46
N ALA A 294 -10.77 -5.70 -2.48
CA ALA A 294 -12.14 -6.21 -2.68
C ALA A 294 -13.19 -5.12 -2.91
N GLY A 295 -12.99 -3.92 -2.36
CA GLY A 295 -14.03 -2.90 -2.27
C GLY A 295 -15.10 -3.24 -1.21
N ARG A 296 -15.76 -2.22 -0.68
CA ARG A 296 -16.75 -2.38 0.38
C ARG A 296 -18.14 -2.65 -0.18
N LEU A 297 -18.90 -3.47 0.55
CA LEU A 297 -20.36 -3.67 0.36
C LEU A 297 -21.19 -2.80 1.30
N MET A 298 -20.59 -2.37 2.41
CA MET A 298 -21.28 -1.58 3.44
C MET A 298 -20.46 -0.37 3.81
N SER A 299 -21.12 0.73 4.19
CA SER A 299 -20.45 1.85 4.86
C SER A 299 -19.90 1.42 6.23
N ARG A 300 -18.94 2.18 6.76
CA ARG A 300 -18.38 1.91 8.11
C ARG A 300 -19.48 1.90 9.18
N HIS A 301 -20.41 2.85 9.15
CA HIS A 301 -21.53 2.91 10.08
C HIS A 301 -22.44 1.68 10.01
N GLN A 302 -22.74 1.20 8.79
CA GLN A 302 -23.54 -0.02 8.61
C GLN A 302 -22.80 -1.25 9.15
N ALA A 303 -21.48 -1.35 8.94
CA ALA A 303 -20.66 -2.43 9.48
C ALA A 303 -20.68 -2.43 11.02
N ILE A 304 -20.43 -1.27 11.66
CA ILE A 304 -20.49 -1.13 13.13
C ILE A 304 -21.88 -1.53 13.65
N LYS A 305 -22.97 -1.07 13.00
CA LYS A 305 -24.32 -1.44 13.39
C LYS A 305 -24.56 -2.94 13.30
N LYS A 306 -24.09 -3.58 12.24
CA LYS A 306 -24.22 -5.04 12.02
C LYS A 306 -23.36 -5.85 13.00
N ALA A 307 -22.21 -5.31 13.42
CA ALA A 307 -21.33 -5.94 14.41
C ALA A 307 -21.80 -5.79 15.86
N LYS A 308 -22.88 -5.03 16.12
CA LYS A 308 -23.37 -4.79 17.49
C LYS A 308 -23.67 -6.12 18.20
N GLY A 309 -23.08 -6.29 19.39
CA GLY A 309 -23.21 -7.52 20.19
C GLY A 309 -22.30 -8.67 19.78
N ARG A 310 -21.51 -8.54 18.71
CA ARG A 310 -20.55 -9.56 18.26
C ARG A 310 -19.15 -9.27 18.82
N ALA A 311 -18.41 -10.32 19.09
CA ALA A 311 -17.01 -10.26 19.49
C ALA A 311 -16.12 -10.64 18.28
N ILE A 312 -15.97 -9.73 17.31
CA ILE A 312 -15.28 -9.98 16.04
C ILE A 312 -13.89 -10.59 16.23
N TRP A 313 -13.14 -10.16 17.26
CA TRP A 313 -11.84 -10.74 17.58
C TRP A 313 -11.92 -12.24 17.94
N ARG A 314 -12.98 -12.67 18.67
CA ARG A 314 -13.19 -14.10 18.98
C ARG A 314 -13.56 -14.89 17.74
N GLU A 315 -14.42 -14.33 16.89
CA GLU A 315 -14.77 -14.96 15.60
C GLU A 315 -13.54 -15.17 14.71
N MET A 316 -12.53 -14.31 14.81
CA MET A 316 -11.25 -14.51 14.11
C MET A 316 -10.41 -15.60 14.81
N GLU A 317 -10.30 -15.58 16.14
CA GLU A 317 -9.60 -16.61 16.89
C GLU A 317 -10.21 -18.02 16.66
N ASP A 318 -11.52 -18.12 16.57
CA ASP A 318 -12.23 -19.39 16.24
C ASP A 318 -11.85 -19.89 14.82
N LYS A 319 -11.42 -19.01 13.93
CA LYS A 319 -10.87 -19.34 12.60
C LYS A 319 -9.36 -19.58 12.62
N GLY A 320 -8.71 -19.53 13.78
CA GLY A 320 -7.26 -19.66 13.93
C GLY A 320 -6.48 -18.37 13.59
N ILE A 321 -7.14 -17.22 13.53
CA ILE A 321 -6.51 -15.94 13.20
C ILE A 321 -6.37 -15.08 14.45
N ILE A 322 -5.14 -14.79 14.86
CA ILE A 322 -4.85 -13.95 16.03
C ILE A 322 -4.95 -12.47 15.63
N VAL A 323 -5.80 -11.69 16.29
CA VAL A 323 -5.98 -10.28 15.98
C VAL A 323 -5.61 -9.38 17.16
N ARG A 324 -4.86 -8.31 16.87
CA ARG A 324 -4.63 -7.18 17.78
C ARG A 324 -5.02 -5.88 17.10
N SER A 325 -5.70 -5.03 17.84
CA SER A 325 -6.22 -3.77 17.33
C SER A 325 -6.16 -2.67 18.37
N ALA A 326 -5.94 -1.44 17.92
CA ALA A 326 -5.97 -0.25 18.77
C ALA A 326 -7.38 0.05 19.34
N GLY A 327 -8.44 -0.54 18.78
CA GLY A 327 -9.80 -0.35 19.29
C GLY A 327 -10.81 -1.37 18.75
N ARG A 328 -11.79 -1.76 19.59
CA ARG A 328 -12.84 -2.72 19.19
C ARG A 328 -13.71 -2.20 18.05
N GLY A 329 -13.92 -0.87 17.96
CA GLY A 329 -14.69 -0.24 16.89
C GLY A 329 -14.08 -0.46 15.51
N ILE A 330 -12.75 -0.48 15.42
CA ILE A 330 -12.02 -0.70 14.17
C ILE A 330 -12.26 -2.10 13.61
N LEU A 331 -12.27 -3.12 14.47
CA LEU A 331 -12.58 -4.50 14.05
C LEU A 331 -14.00 -4.62 13.52
N ALA A 332 -14.95 -3.90 14.14
CA ALA A 332 -16.34 -3.87 13.70
C ALA A 332 -16.49 -3.21 12.31
N GLU A 333 -15.79 -2.10 12.06
CA GLU A 333 -15.78 -1.45 10.75
C GLU A 333 -15.24 -2.34 9.64
N GLU A 334 -14.24 -3.16 9.96
CA GLU A 334 -13.41 -3.90 9.03
C GLU A 334 -13.74 -5.41 8.99
N MET A 335 -14.88 -5.81 9.55
CA MET A 335 -15.33 -7.21 9.50
C MET A 335 -15.47 -7.70 8.07
N SER A 336 -15.27 -9.01 7.85
CA SER A 336 -15.22 -9.62 6.50
C SER A 336 -16.47 -9.35 5.67
N GLU A 337 -17.66 -9.33 6.29
CA GLU A 337 -18.93 -9.09 5.60
C GLU A 337 -19.09 -7.65 5.09
N ALA A 338 -18.24 -6.73 5.54
CA ALA A 338 -18.23 -5.35 5.04
C ALA A 338 -17.64 -5.23 3.63
N TYR A 339 -16.98 -6.28 3.14
CA TYR A 339 -16.25 -6.32 1.87
C TYR A 339 -16.81 -7.37 0.91
N LYS A 340 -16.67 -7.12 -0.39
CA LYS A 340 -16.85 -8.15 -1.43
C LYS A 340 -15.92 -9.33 -1.15
N ASN A 341 -16.28 -10.51 -1.63
CA ASN A 341 -15.35 -11.63 -1.59
C ASN A 341 -14.17 -11.35 -2.52
N ILE A 342 -12.97 -11.33 -1.95
CA ILE A 342 -11.75 -11.02 -2.72
C ILE A 342 -11.48 -12.03 -3.82
N SER A 343 -11.83 -13.31 -3.61
CA SER A 343 -11.66 -14.34 -4.64
C SER A 343 -12.47 -14.05 -5.88
N ASP A 344 -13.73 -13.59 -5.73
CA ASP A 344 -14.59 -13.23 -6.85
C ASP A 344 -14.00 -12.04 -7.64
N VAL A 345 -13.48 -11.03 -6.93
CA VAL A 345 -12.85 -9.85 -7.55
C VAL A 345 -11.60 -10.24 -8.33
N VAL A 346 -10.77 -11.09 -7.76
CA VAL A 346 -9.53 -11.59 -8.38
C VAL A 346 -9.86 -12.49 -9.58
N ASP A 347 -10.90 -13.33 -9.47
CA ASP A 347 -11.34 -14.17 -10.60
C ASP A 347 -11.85 -13.34 -11.79
N VAL A 348 -12.52 -12.22 -11.53
CA VAL A 348 -12.98 -11.31 -12.59
C VAL A 348 -11.78 -10.73 -13.36
N VAL A 349 -10.79 -10.15 -12.67
CA VAL A 349 -9.63 -9.54 -13.36
C VAL A 349 -8.74 -10.59 -14.01
N HIS A 350 -8.67 -11.80 -13.46
CA HIS A 350 -7.93 -12.91 -14.06
C HIS A 350 -8.58 -13.39 -15.34
N ARG A 351 -9.90 -13.65 -15.33
CA ARG A 351 -10.67 -14.09 -16.52
C ARG A 351 -10.74 -13.00 -17.59
N ALA A 352 -10.80 -11.74 -17.18
CA ALA A 352 -10.69 -10.61 -18.09
C ALA A 352 -9.31 -10.49 -18.74
N GLY A 353 -8.29 -11.18 -18.22
CA GLY A 353 -6.91 -11.10 -18.69
C GLY A 353 -6.17 -9.82 -18.27
N ILE A 354 -6.76 -9.02 -17.38
CA ILE A 354 -6.14 -7.78 -16.86
C ILE A 354 -4.98 -8.09 -15.90
N SER A 355 -5.10 -9.17 -15.13
CA SER A 355 -4.03 -9.64 -14.25
C SER A 355 -4.04 -11.16 -14.18
N LYS A 356 -2.87 -11.76 -13.94
CA LYS A 356 -2.70 -13.20 -13.81
C LYS A 356 -2.50 -13.59 -12.35
N LYS A 357 -3.28 -14.53 -11.82
CA LYS A 357 -3.09 -15.08 -10.47
C LYS A 357 -1.76 -15.81 -10.35
N VAL A 358 -1.04 -15.56 -9.26
CA VAL A 358 0.20 -16.26 -8.90
C VAL A 358 0.02 -17.07 -7.63
N ALA A 359 -0.41 -16.43 -6.55
CA ALA A 359 -0.55 -17.09 -5.25
C ALA A 359 -1.74 -16.53 -4.47
N ARG A 360 -2.34 -17.39 -3.63
CA ARG A 360 -3.26 -17.02 -2.57
C ARG A 360 -2.57 -17.11 -1.22
N LEU A 361 -2.81 -16.10 -0.38
CA LEU A 361 -2.24 -15.97 0.95
C LEU A 361 -3.38 -15.97 1.97
N ARG A 362 -3.24 -16.75 3.07
CA ARG A 362 -4.23 -16.76 4.15
C ARG A 362 -3.69 -16.15 5.43
N PRO A 363 -4.49 -15.38 6.16
CA PRO A 363 -4.07 -14.76 7.41
C PRO A 363 -3.91 -15.77 8.53
N LEU A 364 -2.91 -15.53 9.38
CA LEU A 364 -2.67 -16.22 10.65
C LEU A 364 -2.66 -15.24 11.81
N GLY A 365 -2.21 -14.01 11.56
CA GLY A 365 -2.13 -12.98 12.56
C GLY A 365 -2.30 -11.58 11.96
N VAL A 366 -3.05 -10.72 12.61
CA VAL A 366 -3.38 -9.39 12.11
C VAL A 366 -3.17 -8.32 13.18
N VAL A 367 -2.37 -7.31 12.84
CA VAL A 367 -2.27 -6.04 13.59
C VAL A 367 -3.05 -4.98 12.84
N LYS A 368 -4.04 -4.39 13.52
CA LYS A 368 -4.95 -3.41 12.92
C LYS A 368 -5.04 -2.14 13.77
N GLY A 369 -4.99 -0.97 13.11
CA GLY A 369 -4.97 0.30 13.79
C GLY A 369 -6.24 1.12 13.74
#